data_a8c9fae63b44449733dfb0df83b22210
#
_entry.id   a8c9fae63b44449733dfb0df83b22210
#
_cell.length_a   1.000
_cell.length_b   1.000
_cell.length_c   1.000
_cell.angle_alpha   90.00
_cell.angle_beta   90.00
_cell.angle_gamma   90.00
#
_symmetry.space_group_name_H-M   'P 1'
#
loop_
_entity.id
_entity.type
_entity.pdbx_description
1 polymer ?
#
loop_
_entity_poly.entity_id
_entity_poly.type
_entity_poly.pdbx_seq_one_letter_code
_entity_poly.pdbx_strand_id
1 'polypeptide(L)'
;LRAYCKTVDTPLQVSVLYVEVPGDLKGGELLLWQGKRQVGRVKPQTNKLVRFQGDLSHEVTGVAATVTGRRLSLVCEQYDLEPDTLAQIPGYRIEGQRKRYV
;
A
#
# COMPACT_ATOMS: atom_id res chain seq x y z
N LEU A 1 9.25 7.33 -2.81
CA LEU A 1 9.57 7.84 -4.14
C LEU A 1 9.69 9.35 -4.16
N ARG A 2 8.85 10.04 -3.42
CA ARG A 2 8.89 11.50 -3.29
C ARG A 2 10.21 12.02 -2.71
N ALA A 3 10.89 11.20 -1.95
CA ALA A 3 12.20 11.55 -1.40
C ALA A 3 13.25 11.75 -2.49
N TYR A 4 13.05 11.13 -3.65
CA TYR A 4 13.99 11.17 -4.76
C TYR A 4 13.52 12.01 -5.94
N CYS A 5 12.22 12.25 -6.02
CA CYS A 5 11.64 12.93 -7.16
C CYS A 5 10.50 13.86 -6.73
N LYS A 6 10.78 15.16 -6.72
CA LYS A 6 9.82 16.16 -6.28
C LYS A 6 8.66 16.37 -7.25
N THR A 7 8.78 15.89 -8.48
CA THR A 7 7.74 16.04 -9.51
C THR A 7 6.75 14.89 -9.51
N VAL A 8 6.99 13.86 -8.69
CA VAL A 8 6.11 12.69 -8.62
C VAL A 8 5.31 12.77 -7.33
N ASP A 9 4.05 13.14 -7.44
CA ASP A 9 3.17 13.29 -6.29
C ASP A 9 2.20 12.12 -6.13
N THR A 10 1.72 11.58 -7.24
CA THR A 10 0.61 10.63 -7.24
C THR A 10 0.98 9.40 -8.04
N PRO A 11 0.85 8.20 -7.48
CA PRO A 11 1.04 6.99 -8.26
C PRO A 11 -0.06 6.83 -9.31
N LEU A 12 0.28 6.15 -10.39
CA LEU A 12 -0.70 5.78 -11.41
C LEU A 12 -1.68 4.76 -10.86
N GLN A 13 -1.17 3.78 -10.13
CA GLN A 13 -1.94 2.67 -9.60
C GLN A 13 -1.31 2.18 -8.30
N VAL A 14 -2.15 1.75 -7.39
CA VAL A 14 -1.74 1.11 -6.14
C VAL A 14 -2.30 -0.31 -6.11
N SER A 15 -1.47 -1.26 -5.75
CA SER A 15 -1.86 -2.66 -5.57
C SER A 15 -1.55 -3.08 -4.13
N VAL A 16 -2.49 -3.77 -3.51
CA VAL A 16 -2.32 -4.34 -2.18
C VAL A 16 -2.58 -5.84 -2.25
N LEU A 17 -1.57 -6.62 -1.93
CA LEU A 17 -1.70 -8.07 -1.80
C LEU A 17 -1.73 -8.42 -0.32
N TYR A 18 -2.84 -9.01 0.12
CA TYR A 18 -2.93 -9.54 1.48
C TYR A 18 -2.31 -10.93 1.50
N VAL A 19 -1.14 -11.03 2.08
CA VAL A 19 -0.37 -12.29 2.12
C VAL A 19 -0.86 -13.18 3.24
N GLU A 20 -1.03 -12.61 4.43
CA GLU A 20 -1.46 -13.32 5.61
C GLU A 20 -2.42 -12.44 6.40
N VAL A 21 -3.61 -12.95 6.69
CA VAL A 21 -4.62 -12.22 7.45
C VAL A 21 -5.18 -13.17 8.48
N PRO A 22 -5.13 -12.80 9.77
CA PRO A 22 -5.73 -13.64 10.83
C PRO A 22 -7.22 -13.81 10.59
N GLY A 23 -7.73 -15.03 10.82
CA GLY A 23 -9.15 -15.30 10.64
C GLY A 23 -10.05 -14.56 11.60
N ASP A 24 -9.52 -14.17 12.77
CA ASP A 24 -10.23 -13.41 13.79
C ASP A 24 -10.02 -11.91 13.68
N LEU A 25 -9.43 -11.42 12.58
CA LEU A 25 -9.19 -10.01 12.38
C LEU A 25 -10.51 -9.23 12.36
N LYS A 26 -10.58 -8.19 13.20
CA LYS A 26 -11.68 -7.22 13.19
C LYS A 26 -11.10 -5.85 12.93
N GLY A 27 -11.67 -5.14 11.96
CA GLY A 27 -11.11 -3.89 11.48
C GLY A 27 -10.03 -4.13 10.45
N GLY A 28 -9.15 -3.15 10.27
CA GLY A 28 -8.10 -3.23 9.25
C GLY A 28 -8.65 -3.16 7.84
N GLU A 29 -9.86 -2.65 7.67
CA GLU A 29 -10.48 -2.51 6.36
C GLU A 29 -9.87 -1.34 5.60
N LEU A 30 -9.70 -1.53 4.29
CA LEU A 30 -9.22 -0.48 3.40
C LEU A 30 -10.41 0.33 2.93
N LEU A 31 -10.38 1.63 3.18
CA LEU A 31 -11.39 2.57 2.72
C LEU A 31 -10.80 3.42 1.60
N LEU A 32 -11.53 3.55 0.52
CA LEU A 32 -11.14 4.34 -0.64
C LEU A 32 -12.06 5.53 -0.79
N TRP A 33 -11.47 6.70 -0.99
CA TRP A 33 -12.19 7.96 -1.06
C TRP A 33 -11.86 8.74 -2.32
N GLN A 34 -12.88 9.31 -2.91
CA GLN A 34 -12.72 10.31 -3.96
C GLN A 34 -13.22 11.64 -3.38
N GLY A 35 -12.28 12.50 -2.95
CA GLY A 35 -12.63 13.66 -2.17
C GLY A 35 -13.28 13.26 -0.86
N LYS A 36 -14.51 13.72 -0.63
CA LYS A 36 -15.27 13.41 0.59
C LYS A 36 -16.20 12.20 0.43
N ARG A 37 -16.18 11.58 -0.75
CA ARG A 37 -17.07 10.47 -1.05
C ARG A 37 -16.34 9.15 -0.92
N GLN A 38 -16.85 8.24 -0.12
CA GLN A 38 -16.31 6.89 -0.04
C GLN A 38 -16.75 6.11 -1.28
N VAL A 39 -15.78 5.61 -2.02
CA VAL A 39 -16.05 4.87 -3.28
C VAL A 39 -15.72 3.39 -3.17
N GLY A 40 -15.08 2.97 -2.10
CA GLY A 40 -14.76 1.56 -1.91
C GLY A 40 -14.48 1.22 -0.47
N ARG A 41 -14.71 -0.04 -0.15
CA ARG A 41 -14.40 -0.63 1.15
C ARG A 41 -13.99 -2.06 0.92
N VAL A 42 -12.82 -2.42 1.41
CA VAL A 42 -12.26 -3.75 1.18
C VAL A 42 -11.92 -4.39 2.51
N LYS A 43 -12.50 -5.56 2.74
CA LYS A 43 -12.17 -6.37 3.90
C LYS A 43 -10.93 -7.20 3.58
N PRO A 44 -9.90 -7.18 4.45
CA PRO A 44 -8.71 -7.97 4.21
C PRO A 44 -9.01 -9.46 4.28
N GLN A 45 -8.43 -10.21 3.34
CA GLN A 45 -8.52 -11.67 3.30
C GLN A 45 -7.22 -12.20 2.72
N THR A 46 -6.73 -13.32 3.23
CA THR A 46 -5.53 -13.96 2.71
C THR A 46 -5.67 -14.25 1.21
N ASN A 47 -4.64 -13.97 0.45
CA ASN A 47 -4.56 -14.12 -1.01
C ASN A 47 -5.46 -13.19 -1.81
N LYS A 48 -5.98 -12.13 -1.20
CA LYS A 48 -6.74 -11.12 -1.92
C LYS A 48 -5.81 -10.07 -2.49
N LEU A 49 -5.97 -9.76 -3.77
CA LEU A 49 -5.27 -8.66 -4.44
C LEU A 49 -6.27 -7.55 -4.73
N VAL A 50 -5.95 -6.35 -4.31
CA VAL A 50 -6.75 -5.16 -4.55
C VAL A 50 -5.94 -4.18 -5.37
N ARG A 51 -6.55 -3.61 -6.41
CA ARG A 51 -5.95 -2.55 -7.21
C ARG A 51 -6.88 -1.37 -7.25
N PHE A 52 -6.33 -0.18 -7.16
CA PHE A 52 -7.11 1.04 -7.30
C PHE A 52 -6.27 2.16 -7.91
N GLN A 53 -6.97 3.16 -8.47
CA GLN A 53 -6.31 4.31 -9.04
C GLN A 53 -5.54 5.08 -7.97
N GLY A 54 -4.35 5.52 -8.32
CA GLY A 54 -3.45 6.14 -7.36
C GLY A 54 -3.88 7.51 -6.87
N ASP A 55 -4.85 8.15 -7.53
CA ASP A 55 -5.38 9.44 -7.12
C ASP A 55 -6.48 9.34 -6.05
N LEU A 56 -6.91 8.14 -5.72
CA LEU A 56 -7.86 7.95 -4.63
C LEU A 56 -7.14 8.06 -3.29
N SER A 57 -7.75 8.75 -2.35
CA SER A 57 -7.29 8.72 -0.98
C SER A 57 -7.65 7.40 -0.35
N HIS A 58 -6.80 6.90 0.50
CA HIS A 58 -7.05 5.62 1.16
C HIS A 58 -6.62 5.67 2.61
N GLU A 59 -7.32 4.90 3.43
CA GLU A 59 -7.00 4.73 4.83
C GLU A 59 -7.33 3.31 5.27
N VAL A 60 -6.73 2.89 6.36
CA VAL A 60 -6.98 1.58 6.96
C VAL A 60 -7.60 1.80 8.32
N THR A 61 -8.72 1.15 8.58
CA THR A 61 -9.40 1.25 9.88
C THR A 61 -8.58 0.57 10.97
N GLY A 62 -8.82 0.97 12.21
CA GLY A 62 -8.12 0.39 13.36
C GLY A 62 -8.39 -1.10 13.51
N VAL A 63 -7.44 -1.82 14.04
CA VAL A 63 -7.51 -3.26 14.30
C VAL A 63 -7.77 -3.50 15.78
N ALA A 64 -8.67 -4.44 16.09
CA ALA A 64 -8.95 -4.81 17.49
C ALA A 64 -7.72 -5.43 18.15
N ALA A 65 -7.48 -5.06 19.41
CA ALA A 65 -6.30 -5.51 20.15
C ALA A 65 -6.32 -7.01 20.50
N THR A 66 -7.48 -7.66 20.37
CA THR A 66 -7.65 -9.06 20.69
C THR A 66 -7.31 -10.01 19.55
N VAL A 67 -6.88 -9.46 18.42
CA VAL A 67 -6.51 -10.28 17.26
C VAL A 67 -5.27 -11.09 17.56
N THR A 68 -5.32 -12.38 17.25
CA THR A 68 -4.17 -13.28 17.35
C THR A 68 -3.54 -13.48 15.98
N GLY A 69 -2.24 -13.73 15.97
CA GLY A 69 -1.50 -13.91 14.73
C GLY A 69 -1.01 -12.62 14.15
N ARG A 70 -0.62 -12.68 12.90
CA ARG A 70 0.07 -11.60 12.21
C ARG A 70 -0.67 -11.23 10.93
N ARG A 71 -0.74 -9.94 10.67
CA ARG A 71 -1.23 -9.42 9.41
C ARG A 71 -0.04 -8.99 8.56
N LEU A 72 0.06 -9.53 7.35
CA LEU A 72 1.12 -9.21 6.42
C LEU A 72 0.53 -8.85 5.07
N SER A 73 0.91 -7.69 4.55
CA SER A 73 0.50 -7.27 3.23
C SER A 73 1.67 -6.68 2.46
N LEU A 74 1.58 -6.76 1.15
CA LEU A 74 2.55 -6.15 0.24
C LEU A 74 1.84 -5.04 -0.52
N VAL A 75 2.37 -3.82 -0.41
CA VAL A 75 1.83 -2.66 -1.10
C VAL A 75 2.80 -2.26 -2.21
N CYS A 76 2.28 -2.15 -3.42
CA CYS A 76 3.06 -1.71 -4.58
C CYS A 76 2.42 -0.47 -5.17
N GLU A 77 3.22 0.57 -5.38
CA GLU A 77 2.82 1.78 -6.05
C GLU A 77 3.50 1.83 -7.42
N GLN A 78 2.72 2.04 -8.47
CA GLN A 78 3.22 2.15 -9.82
C GLN A 78 3.13 3.59 -10.29
N TYR A 79 4.20 4.09 -10.85
CA TYR A 79 4.33 5.46 -11.33
C TYR A 79 4.65 5.47 -12.81
N ASP A 80 4.07 6.41 -13.52
CA ASP A 80 4.42 6.69 -14.91
C ASP A 80 5.41 7.84 -14.90
N LEU A 81 6.69 7.52 -15.11
CA LEU A 81 7.78 8.47 -14.97
C LEU A 81 8.40 8.79 -16.31
N GLU A 82 8.76 10.07 -16.49
CA GLU A 82 9.59 10.47 -17.62
C GLU A 82 10.97 9.81 -17.51
N PRO A 83 11.63 9.52 -18.65
CA PRO A 83 12.94 8.86 -18.63
C PRO A 83 13.98 9.56 -17.77
N ASP A 84 14.02 10.88 -17.78
CA ASP A 84 15.00 11.65 -16.98
C ASP A 84 14.74 11.47 -15.49
N THR A 85 13.49 11.45 -15.10
CA THR A 85 13.09 11.21 -13.70
C THR A 85 13.44 9.80 -13.28
N LEU A 86 13.17 8.83 -14.15
CA LEU A 86 13.47 7.43 -13.86
C LEU A 86 14.97 7.21 -13.64
N ALA A 87 15.81 7.91 -14.41
CA ALA A 87 17.25 7.80 -14.28
C ALA A 87 17.79 8.29 -12.93
N GLN A 88 17.04 9.12 -12.22
CA GLN A 88 17.42 9.65 -10.91
C GLN A 88 17.08 8.70 -9.76
N ILE A 89 16.26 7.70 -10.03
CA ILE A 89 15.83 6.77 -8.97
C ILE A 89 16.88 5.68 -8.81
N PRO A 90 17.39 5.47 -7.59
CA PRO A 90 18.37 4.41 -7.35
C PRO A 90 17.73 3.03 -7.51
N GLY A 91 18.57 2.02 -7.64
CA GLY A 91 18.12 0.64 -7.57
C GLY A 91 17.44 0.36 -6.23
N TYR A 92 16.75 -0.75 -6.15
CA TYR A 92 16.04 -1.06 -4.93
C TYR A 92 16.99 -1.45 -3.79
N ARG A 93 16.48 -1.27 -2.58
CA ARG A 93 17.13 -1.65 -1.35
C ARG A 93 16.08 -2.20 -0.41
N ILE A 94 16.37 -3.31 0.24
CA ILE A 94 15.46 -3.94 1.20
C ILE A 94 16.00 -3.71 2.59
N GLU A 95 15.17 -3.15 3.46
CA GLU A 95 15.53 -2.88 4.85
C GLU A 95 14.47 -3.47 5.78
N GLY A 96 14.93 -4.15 6.81
CA GLY A 96 14.08 -4.57 7.90
C GLY A 96 14.38 -3.73 9.14
N GLN A 97 13.64 -4.00 10.21
CA GLN A 97 13.85 -3.26 11.47
C GLN A 97 15.23 -3.51 12.07
N ARG A 98 15.86 -4.64 11.81
CA ARG A 98 17.09 -5.06 12.46
C ARG A 98 18.25 -5.27 11.50
N LYS A 99 18.01 -5.36 10.22
CA LYS A 99 19.07 -5.50 9.24
C LYS A 99 18.62 -5.06 7.87
N ARG A 100 19.63 -4.80 7.05
CA ARG A 100 19.45 -4.39 5.67
C ARG A 100 19.66 -5.58 4.76
N TYR A 101 18.80 -5.71 3.76
CA TYR A 101 18.94 -6.69 2.69
C TYR A 101 19.18 -5.94 1.38
N VAL A 102 20.12 -6.41 0.60
CA VAL A 102 20.49 -5.75 -0.65
C VAL A 102 20.33 -6.69 -1.82
#